data_c622e6b562ed6eefe58cea889a361b69
#
_entry.id   c622e6b562ed6eefe58cea889a361b69
#
_cell.length_a   1.000
_cell.length_b   1.000
_cell.length_c   1.000
_cell.angle_alpha   90.00
_cell.angle_beta   90.00
_cell.angle_gamma   90.00
#
_symmetry.space_group_name_H-M   'P 1'
#
loop_
_entity.id
_entity.type
_entity.pdbx_description
1 polymer ?
#
loop_
_entity_poly.entity_id
_entity_poly.type
_entity_poly.pdbx_seq_one_letter_code
_entity_poly.pdbx_strand_id
1 'polypeptide(L)'
;PGLHTATKGNTALERDTRVANMFIADMEGRKDKKKPFFSFLFFDLPHSFELPADKNKHFQPAWAFADYTKLNNDMDPTPFWNLYRNTCYQDDLLLGKVFEALKKQGLMDNTIVVLTGDHSQEFNENHRNYWGHNSNFSVHQIGVPMIWHVPGQQAHKYTHRTTHYDMVPTLMKEYLGVKNPTDDYSMGRLMTDKTPRLWHVVGSNLNYAFIIGKDSILEKTAQGSLDVYDAKMNPVKNYVLPAKQFDKAMKQLNRFFK
;
A
#
# COMPACT_ATOMS: atom_id res chain seq x y z
N PRO A 1 -2.23 -18.78 -17.86
CA PRO A 1 -2.22 -17.60 -17.01
C PRO A 1 -1.04 -16.75 -17.44
N GLY A 2 -1.29 -15.63 -18.09
CA GLY A 2 -0.27 -14.75 -18.60
C GLY A 2 -0.12 -13.52 -17.71
N LEU A 3 1.12 -13.04 -17.56
CA LEU A 3 1.35 -11.68 -17.11
C LEU A 3 0.90 -10.75 -18.24
N HIS A 4 -0.18 -10.02 -18.01
CA HIS A 4 -0.64 -8.98 -18.92
C HIS A 4 -0.02 -7.67 -18.50
N THR A 5 0.79 -7.07 -19.35
CA THR A 5 1.34 -5.74 -19.11
C THR A 5 0.53 -4.71 -19.89
N ALA A 6 -0.16 -3.82 -19.20
CA ALA A 6 -0.89 -2.71 -19.81
C ALA A 6 0.06 -1.53 -20.06
N THR A 7 1.08 -1.74 -20.87
CA THR A 7 2.05 -0.70 -21.24
C THR A 7 1.56 0.26 -22.34
N LYS A 8 0.40 -0.02 -22.94
CA LYS A 8 -0.19 0.83 -23.98
C LYS A 8 -1.19 1.80 -23.36
N GLY A 9 -0.98 3.07 -23.54
CA GLY A 9 -1.78 4.20 -23.08
C GLY A 9 -0.89 5.42 -22.89
N ASN A 10 -1.37 6.60 -23.31
CA ASN A 10 -0.60 7.84 -23.23
C ASN A 10 -0.63 8.44 -21.81
N THR A 11 -1.66 8.11 -21.03
CA THR A 11 -1.82 8.57 -19.65
C THR A 11 -1.96 7.38 -18.69
N ALA A 12 -1.73 7.60 -17.40
CA ALA A 12 -1.95 6.59 -16.37
C ALA A 12 -3.42 6.13 -16.34
N LEU A 13 -4.37 7.06 -16.46
CA LEU A 13 -5.80 6.72 -16.50
C LEU A 13 -6.15 5.78 -17.68
N GLU A 14 -5.54 5.97 -18.86
CA GLU A 14 -5.73 5.05 -19.99
C GLU A 14 -5.13 3.66 -19.70
N ARG A 15 -3.95 3.60 -19.08
CA ARG A 15 -3.31 2.33 -18.70
C ARG A 15 -4.16 1.58 -17.68
N ASP A 16 -4.64 2.25 -16.64
CA ASP A 16 -5.45 1.65 -15.58
C ASP A 16 -6.83 1.24 -16.08
N THR A 17 -7.45 2.05 -16.94
CA THR A 17 -8.68 1.68 -17.67
C THR A 17 -8.48 0.38 -18.45
N ARG A 18 -7.33 0.22 -19.09
CA ARG A 18 -7.00 -0.99 -19.82
C ARG A 18 -6.82 -2.19 -18.88
N VAL A 19 -6.12 -2.01 -17.74
CA VAL A 19 -5.98 -3.08 -16.72
C VAL A 19 -7.35 -3.57 -16.26
N ALA A 20 -8.24 -2.64 -15.90
CA ALA A 20 -9.59 -2.97 -15.47
C ALA A 20 -10.37 -3.70 -16.58
N ASN A 21 -10.34 -3.21 -17.82
CA ASN A 21 -11.04 -3.82 -18.94
C ASN A 21 -10.50 -5.22 -19.30
N MET A 22 -9.18 -5.45 -19.18
CA MET A 22 -8.59 -6.77 -19.40
C MET A 22 -9.08 -7.76 -18.34
N PHE A 23 -9.10 -7.37 -17.07
CA PHE A 23 -9.66 -8.21 -16.01
C PHE A 23 -11.14 -8.54 -16.26
N ILE A 24 -11.95 -7.54 -16.64
CA ILE A 24 -13.37 -7.72 -16.94
C ILE A 24 -13.54 -8.73 -18.09
N ALA A 25 -12.78 -8.57 -19.18
CA ALA A 25 -12.83 -9.49 -20.31
C ALA A 25 -12.40 -10.91 -19.91
N ASP A 26 -11.37 -11.06 -19.06
CA ASP A 26 -10.95 -12.35 -18.53
C ASP A 26 -12.08 -13.02 -17.71
N MET A 27 -12.75 -12.26 -16.86
CA MET A 27 -13.87 -12.79 -16.06
C MET A 27 -15.07 -13.17 -16.91
N GLU A 28 -15.40 -12.39 -17.93
CA GLU A 28 -16.48 -12.68 -18.89
C GLU A 28 -16.15 -13.89 -19.79
N GLY A 29 -14.89 -14.01 -20.21
CA GLY A 29 -14.40 -15.09 -21.06
C GLY A 29 -14.18 -16.43 -20.35
N ARG A 30 -14.31 -16.52 -19.02
CA ARG A 30 -14.06 -17.76 -18.27
C ARG A 30 -15.05 -18.87 -18.64
N LYS A 31 -14.52 -19.94 -19.22
CA LYS A 31 -15.32 -21.14 -19.58
C LYS A 31 -15.71 -21.94 -18.36
N ASP A 32 -14.77 -22.15 -17.43
CA ASP A 32 -15.00 -22.87 -16.18
C ASP A 32 -15.01 -21.91 -14.99
N LYS A 33 -16.19 -21.55 -14.54
CA LYS A 33 -16.40 -20.65 -13.39
C LYS A 33 -16.09 -21.29 -12.04
N LYS A 34 -15.95 -22.61 -11.97
CA LYS A 34 -15.62 -23.35 -10.74
C LYS A 34 -14.12 -23.41 -10.48
N LYS A 35 -13.31 -23.24 -11.52
CA LYS A 35 -11.86 -23.23 -11.37
C LYS A 35 -11.42 -22.01 -10.61
N PRO A 36 -10.64 -22.13 -9.51
CA PRO A 36 -10.10 -20.97 -8.79
C PRO A 36 -9.26 -20.06 -9.69
N PHE A 37 -9.19 -18.78 -9.37
CA PHE A 37 -8.29 -17.83 -10.00
C PHE A 37 -7.59 -16.99 -8.95
N PHE A 38 -6.46 -16.43 -9.33
CA PHE A 38 -5.77 -15.36 -8.66
C PHE A 38 -5.52 -14.26 -9.69
N SER A 39 -5.86 -13.02 -9.34
CA SER A 39 -5.59 -11.86 -10.16
C SER A 39 -4.95 -10.77 -9.31
N PHE A 40 -3.93 -10.13 -9.84
CA PHE A 40 -3.27 -8.97 -9.27
C PHE A 40 -3.43 -7.82 -10.27
N LEU A 41 -4.17 -6.78 -9.88
CA LEU A 41 -4.38 -5.58 -10.67
C LEU A 41 -3.53 -4.47 -10.05
N PHE A 42 -2.58 -3.95 -10.82
CA PHE A 42 -1.73 -2.85 -10.40
C PHE A 42 -2.14 -1.59 -11.15
N PHE A 43 -2.58 -0.57 -10.41
CA PHE A 43 -2.97 0.73 -10.92
C PHE A 43 -1.86 1.75 -10.67
N ASP A 44 -1.62 2.60 -11.68
CA ASP A 44 -0.50 3.56 -11.72
C ASP A 44 -0.97 5.01 -11.45
N LEU A 45 -2.26 5.26 -11.56
CA LEU A 45 -2.81 6.61 -11.56
C LEU A 45 -2.51 7.46 -10.32
N PRO A 46 -2.60 6.96 -9.07
CA PRO A 46 -2.28 7.77 -7.89
C PRO A 46 -0.81 8.17 -7.82
N HIS A 47 0.09 7.42 -8.46
CA HIS A 47 1.51 7.72 -8.52
C HIS A 47 1.84 8.83 -9.53
N SER A 48 1.23 8.82 -10.70
CA SER A 48 1.63 9.69 -11.82
C SER A 48 0.96 11.06 -11.84
N PHE A 49 -0.17 11.24 -11.15
CA PHE A 49 -0.98 12.48 -11.15
C PHE A 49 -1.46 12.94 -12.54
N GLU A 50 -1.41 12.07 -13.54
CA GLU A 50 -1.74 12.43 -14.93
C GLU A 50 -3.25 12.29 -15.19
N LEU A 51 -3.98 13.38 -15.05
CA LEU A 51 -5.40 13.42 -15.36
C LEU A 51 -5.73 14.37 -16.51
N PRO A 52 -6.59 13.98 -17.44
CA PRO A 52 -7.25 14.91 -18.35
C PRO A 52 -8.04 15.96 -17.58
N ALA A 53 -8.10 17.19 -18.10
CA ALA A 53 -8.74 18.33 -17.41
C ALA A 53 -10.21 18.07 -17.07
N ASP A 54 -10.94 17.31 -17.88
CA ASP A 54 -12.34 16.93 -17.64
C ASP A 54 -12.49 15.90 -16.51
N LYS A 55 -11.43 15.20 -16.14
CA LYS A 55 -11.39 14.21 -15.04
C LYS A 55 -10.85 14.78 -13.72
N ASN A 56 -10.18 15.93 -13.79
CA ASN A 56 -9.59 16.60 -12.63
C ASN A 56 -10.53 17.67 -12.03
N LYS A 57 -11.77 17.30 -11.71
CA LYS A 57 -12.81 18.27 -11.33
C LYS A 57 -13.56 17.97 -10.02
N HIS A 58 -13.44 16.75 -9.50
CA HIS A 58 -14.28 16.34 -8.36
C HIS A 58 -13.90 17.07 -7.07
N PHE A 59 -12.60 17.20 -6.81
CA PHE A 59 -12.08 17.95 -5.67
C PHE A 59 -11.39 19.22 -6.16
N GLN A 60 -11.80 20.40 -5.64
CA GLN A 60 -11.32 21.72 -6.04
C GLN A 60 -11.00 22.59 -4.82
N PRO A 61 -10.06 23.57 -4.93
CA PRO A 61 -9.18 23.80 -6.09
C PRO A 61 -8.18 22.65 -6.29
N ALA A 62 -7.82 22.33 -7.52
CA ALA A 62 -6.81 21.33 -7.82
C ALA A 62 -5.80 21.88 -8.86
N TRP A 63 -4.54 21.47 -8.72
CA TRP A 63 -3.54 21.72 -9.75
C TRP A 63 -3.88 20.99 -11.04
N ALA A 64 -3.54 21.57 -12.18
CA ALA A 64 -3.72 20.92 -13.48
C ALA A 64 -2.73 19.75 -13.69
N PHE A 65 -1.55 19.83 -13.08
CA PHE A 65 -0.48 18.83 -13.08
C PHE A 65 0.40 18.99 -11.83
N ALA A 66 1.18 17.98 -11.49
CA ALA A 66 2.10 18.04 -10.36
C ALA A 66 3.30 18.92 -10.69
N ASP A 67 3.31 20.15 -10.18
CA ASP A 67 4.40 21.11 -10.35
C ASP A 67 5.32 21.09 -9.12
N TYR A 68 6.32 20.23 -9.16
CA TYR A 68 7.26 20.05 -8.06
C TYR A 68 8.13 21.28 -7.77
N THR A 69 8.22 22.24 -8.72
CA THR A 69 9.00 23.47 -8.54
C THR A 69 8.35 24.44 -7.55
N LYS A 70 7.07 24.29 -7.29
CA LYS A 70 6.30 25.09 -6.34
C LYS A 70 6.38 24.60 -4.90
N LEU A 71 6.85 23.35 -4.69
CA LEU A 71 6.84 22.72 -3.39
C LEU A 71 7.81 23.41 -2.43
N ASN A 72 7.28 23.87 -1.30
CA ASN A 72 8.06 24.46 -0.21
C ASN A 72 7.25 24.32 1.09
N ASN A 73 7.88 24.64 2.23
CA ASN A 73 7.30 24.41 3.54
C ASN A 73 6.09 25.31 3.87
N ASP A 74 5.97 26.44 3.20
CA ASP A 74 4.93 27.45 3.46
C ASP A 74 3.74 27.34 2.47
N MET A 75 3.83 26.46 1.49
CA MET A 75 2.80 26.30 0.48
C MET A 75 1.55 25.64 1.08
N ASP A 76 0.36 26.13 0.69
CA ASP A 76 -0.90 25.44 0.92
C ASP A 76 -0.91 24.12 0.12
N PRO A 77 -0.97 22.94 0.80
CA PRO A 77 -0.97 21.66 0.11
C PRO A 77 -2.29 21.35 -0.61
N THR A 78 -3.37 22.05 -0.30
CA THR A 78 -4.74 21.73 -0.73
C THR A 78 -4.86 21.52 -2.25
N PRO A 79 -4.31 22.37 -3.14
CA PRO A 79 -4.48 22.16 -4.58
C PRO A 79 -3.74 20.92 -5.09
N PHE A 80 -2.57 20.59 -4.52
CA PHE A 80 -1.82 19.38 -4.86
C PHE A 80 -2.49 18.13 -4.27
N TRP A 81 -2.93 18.21 -3.02
CA TRP A 81 -3.73 17.17 -2.38
C TRP A 81 -5.00 16.84 -3.17
N ASN A 82 -5.72 17.85 -3.67
CA ASN A 82 -6.94 17.64 -4.45
C ASN A 82 -6.65 17.04 -5.83
N LEU A 83 -5.52 17.34 -6.45
CA LEU A 83 -5.08 16.62 -7.65
C LEU A 83 -4.90 15.12 -7.35
N TYR A 84 -4.20 14.75 -6.27
CA TYR A 84 -4.06 13.37 -5.83
C TYR A 84 -5.42 12.70 -5.54
N ARG A 85 -6.32 13.39 -4.81
CA ARG A 85 -7.66 12.88 -4.54
C ARG A 85 -8.48 12.62 -5.81
N ASN A 86 -8.31 13.46 -6.82
CA ASN A 86 -8.96 13.26 -8.11
C ASN A 86 -8.42 12.02 -8.83
N THR A 87 -7.14 11.69 -8.70
CA THR A 87 -6.59 10.43 -9.24
C THR A 87 -7.19 9.22 -8.52
N CYS A 88 -7.20 9.23 -7.19
CA CYS A 88 -7.84 8.17 -6.39
C CYS A 88 -9.34 8.01 -6.73
N TYR A 89 -10.05 9.11 -6.99
CA TYR A 89 -11.45 9.07 -7.40
C TYR A 89 -11.64 8.36 -8.76
N GLN A 90 -10.74 8.56 -9.72
CA GLN A 90 -10.81 7.85 -11.01
C GLN A 90 -10.54 6.35 -10.84
N ASP A 91 -9.60 5.96 -9.97
CA ASP A 91 -9.39 4.55 -9.65
C ASP A 91 -10.59 3.92 -8.96
N ASP A 92 -11.23 4.62 -8.04
CA ASP A 92 -12.46 4.15 -7.40
C ASP A 92 -13.57 3.86 -8.44
N LEU A 93 -13.70 4.70 -9.47
CA LEU A 93 -14.63 4.45 -10.58
C LEU A 93 -14.25 3.20 -11.40
N LEU A 94 -12.95 2.94 -11.59
CA LEU A 94 -12.48 1.72 -12.27
C LEU A 94 -12.70 0.47 -11.41
N LEU A 95 -12.44 0.55 -10.11
CA LEU A 95 -12.74 -0.53 -9.16
C LEU A 95 -14.23 -0.84 -9.11
N GLY A 96 -15.09 0.18 -9.18
CA GLY A 96 -16.53 -0.01 -9.30
C GLY A 96 -16.91 -0.91 -10.49
N LYS A 97 -16.29 -0.71 -11.67
CA LYS A 97 -16.50 -1.56 -12.85
C LYS A 97 -16.01 -3.00 -12.62
N VAL A 98 -14.87 -3.17 -11.94
CA VAL A 98 -14.34 -4.49 -11.58
C VAL A 98 -15.31 -5.24 -10.66
N PHE A 99 -15.84 -4.57 -9.64
CA PHE A 99 -16.84 -5.17 -8.74
C PHE A 99 -18.14 -5.52 -9.46
N GLU A 100 -18.64 -4.66 -10.32
CA GLU A 100 -19.83 -4.94 -11.12
C GLU A 100 -19.63 -6.16 -12.04
N ALA A 101 -18.45 -6.32 -12.62
CA ALA A 101 -18.12 -7.51 -13.42
C ALA A 101 -18.12 -8.78 -12.58
N LEU A 102 -17.53 -8.77 -11.38
CA LEU A 102 -17.55 -9.91 -10.45
C LEU A 102 -18.99 -10.27 -10.05
N LYS A 103 -19.83 -9.28 -9.72
CA LYS A 103 -21.25 -9.49 -9.39
C LYS A 103 -22.00 -10.09 -10.56
N LYS A 104 -21.87 -9.52 -11.76
CA LYS A 104 -22.54 -9.98 -12.99
C LYS A 104 -22.18 -11.43 -13.32
N GLN A 105 -20.96 -11.85 -13.02
CA GLN A 105 -20.50 -13.22 -13.23
C GLN A 105 -20.86 -14.16 -12.06
N GLY A 106 -21.51 -13.69 -10.99
CA GLY A 106 -21.84 -14.48 -9.80
C GLY A 106 -20.59 -14.92 -9.01
N LEU A 107 -19.51 -14.14 -9.09
CA LEU A 107 -18.22 -14.46 -8.45
C LEU A 107 -18.03 -13.72 -7.13
N MET A 108 -18.80 -12.66 -6.86
CA MET A 108 -18.58 -11.80 -5.69
C MET A 108 -18.73 -12.54 -4.36
N ASP A 109 -19.66 -13.48 -4.28
CA ASP A 109 -19.92 -14.28 -3.07
C ASP A 109 -18.90 -15.42 -2.85
N ASN A 110 -17.92 -15.55 -3.74
CA ASN A 110 -16.85 -16.56 -3.65
C ASN A 110 -15.47 -16.00 -4.03
N THR A 111 -15.28 -14.69 -3.88
CA THR A 111 -14.01 -14.04 -4.19
C THR A 111 -13.59 -13.17 -3.02
N ILE A 112 -12.40 -13.40 -2.49
CA ILE A 112 -11.74 -12.47 -1.57
C ILE A 112 -11.14 -11.36 -2.42
N VAL A 113 -11.46 -10.10 -2.11
CA VAL A 113 -10.87 -8.93 -2.75
C VAL A 113 -10.06 -8.14 -1.73
N VAL A 114 -8.81 -7.86 -2.06
CA VAL A 114 -7.92 -7.06 -1.22
C VAL A 114 -7.55 -5.77 -1.96
N LEU A 115 -7.77 -4.63 -1.32
CA LEU A 115 -7.38 -3.32 -1.79
C LEU A 115 -6.33 -2.75 -0.85
N THR A 116 -5.18 -2.35 -1.40
CA THR A 116 -4.10 -1.71 -0.65
C THR A 116 -3.23 -0.87 -1.57
N GLY A 117 -2.41 0.02 -1.02
CA GLY A 117 -1.30 0.64 -1.73
C GLY A 117 0.02 -0.05 -1.36
N ASP A 118 1.03 0.09 -2.17
CA ASP A 118 2.41 -0.32 -1.88
C ASP A 118 3.08 0.64 -0.90
N HIS A 119 2.79 1.94 -1.04
CA HIS A 119 3.16 3.04 -0.13
C HIS A 119 2.07 4.11 -0.11
N SER A 120 2.22 5.10 0.76
CA SER A 120 1.36 6.29 0.81
C SER A 120 2.07 7.50 0.19
N GLN A 121 1.44 8.67 0.26
CA GLN A 121 1.91 9.92 -0.32
C GLN A 121 1.82 11.02 0.73
N GLU A 122 2.95 11.69 1.00
CA GLU A 122 3.04 12.81 1.96
C GLU A 122 2.85 14.15 1.26
N PHE A 123 2.13 15.06 1.92
CA PHE A 123 1.83 16.43 1.46
C PHE A 123 2.26 17.46 2.50
N ASN A 124 3.44 17.25 3.06
CA ASN A 124 4.05 18.13 4.08
C ASN A 124 3.29 18.21 5.42
N GLU A 125 2.57 17.12 5.81
CA GLU A 125 1.77 17.10 7.05
C GLU A 125 2.62 17.36 8.31
N ASN A 126 3.89 16.99 8.27
CA ASN A 126 4.83 17.21 9.37
C ASN A 126 5.53 18.60 9.33
N HIS A 127 5.24 19.44 8.33
CA HIS A 127 5.90 20.73 8.09
C HIS A 127 7.44 20.63 8.06
N ARG A 128 7.94 19.58 7.37
CA ARG A 128 9.36 19.28 7.18
C ARG A 128 9.80 19.41 5.73
N ASN A 129 8.96 19.98 4.89
CA ASN A 129 9.16 20.09 3.45
C ASN A 129 9.31 18.71 2.76
N TYR A 130 8.59 17.71 3.26
CA TYR A 130 8.50 16.40 2.62
C TYR A 130 7.25 16.35 1.74
N TRP A 131 7.46 15.97 0.50
CA TRP A 131 6.42 15.87 -0.53
C TRP A 131 6.63 14.57 -1.30
N GLY A 132 5.58 13.77 -1.41
CA GLY A 132 5.67 12.52 -2.14
C GLY A 132 5.97 11.30 -1.27
N HIS A 133 6.85 10.45 -1.74
CA HIS A 133 7.24 9.20 -1.10
C HIS A 133 8.75 8.95 -1.29
N ASN A 134 9.27 7.88 -0.67
CA ASN A 134 10.70 7.50 -0.73
C ASN A 134 11.68 8.50 -0.08
N SER A 135 11.19 9.45 0.70
CA SER A 135 12.05 10.45 1.37
C SER A 135 12.17 10.25 2.88
N ASN A 136 11.25 9.52 3.49
CA ASN A 136 11.26 9.19 4.90
C ASN A 136 10.36 7.97 5.22
N PHE A 137 10.26 7.59 6.49
CA PHE A 137 9.45 6.47 6.96
C PHE A 137 8.36 6.91 7.95
N SER A 138 7.87 8.14 7.84
CA SER A 138 6.70 8.61 8.58
C SER A 138 5.43 7.85 8.18
N VAL A 139 4.42 7.88 9.04
CA VAL A 139 3.11 7.27 8.73
C VAL A 139 2.50 7.83 7.44
N HIS A 140 2.85 9.06 7.05
CA HIS A 140 2.35 9.70 5.83
C HIS A 140 2.91 9.07 4.54
N GLN A 141 4.06 8.37 4.61
CA GLN A 141 4.64 7.66 3.47
C GLN A 141 4.48 6.14 3.55
N ILE A 142 4.37 5.56 4.77
CA ILE A 142 4.26 4.09 4.94
C ILE A 142 2.87 3.60 5.35
N GLY A 143 1.97 4.51 5.73
CA GLY A 143 0.63 4.17 6.20
C GLY A 143 -0.36 4.03 5.05
N VAL A 144 -0.65 2.83 4.63
CA VAL A 144 -1.55 2.53 3.51
C VAL A 144 -2.90 1.99 3.97
N PRO A 145 -3.99 2.19 3.20
CA PRO A 145 -5.22 1.48 3.44
C PRO A 145 -5.04 -0.03 3.22
N MET A 146 -5.75 -0.83 4.01
CA MET A 146 -5.83 -2.27 3.84
C MET A 146 -7.28 -2.68 4.01
N ILE A 147 -7.98 -2.90 2.89
CA ILE A 147 -9.41 -3.20 2.85
C ILE A 147 -9.60 -4.59 2.28
N TRP A 148 -10.33 -5.43 3.01
CA TRP A 148 -10.63 -6.79 2.59
C TRP A 148 -12.14 -6.96 2.46
N HIS A 149 -12.60 -7.39 1.30
CA HIS A 149 -13.89 -8.04 1.14
C HIS A 149 -13.69 -9.54 1.28
N VAL A 150 -14.37 -10.12 2.25
CA VAL A 150 -14.38 -11.58 2.47
C VAL A 150 -15.83 -12.03 2.47
N PRO A 151 -16.23 -12.91 1.54
CA PRO A 151 -17.60 -13.39 1.45
C PRO A 151 -18.12 -13.94 2.79
N GLY A 152 -19.34 -13.54 3.16
CA GLY A 152 -19.98 -14.00 4.40
C GLY A 152 -19.45 -13.39 5.70
N GLN A 153 -18.42 -12.56 5.67
CA GLN A 153 -17.96 -11.86 6.87
C GLN A 153 -18.66 -10.52 7.05
N GLN A 154 -18.97 -10.20 8.30
CA GLN A 154 -19.47 -8.86 8.67
C GLN A 154 -18.34 -7.83 8.64
N ALA A 155 -18.69 -6.60 8.22
CA ALA A 155 -17.74 -5.50 8.22
C ALA A 155 -17.26 -5.18 9.65
N HIS A 156 -15.94 -5.07 9.82
CA HIS A 156 -15.34 -4.61 11.07
C HIS A 156 -14.01 -3.89 10.77
N LYS A 157 -13.51 -3.13 11.74
CA LYS A 157 -12.24 -2.41 11.64
C LYS A 157 -11.24 -2.95 12.63
N TYR A 158 -10.09 -3.40 12.14
CA TYR A 158 -8.93 -3.65 12.97
C TYR A 158 -8.25 -2.33 13.36
N THR A 159 -7.98 -2.12 14.65
CA THR A 159 -7.36 -0.89 15.16
C THR A 159 -5.93 -1.11 15.63
N HIS A 160 -5.48 -2.36 15.68
CA HIS A 160 -4.09 -2.68 15.97
C HIS A 160 -3.22 -2.61 14.72
N ARG A 161 -1.93 -2.46 14.89
CA ARG A 161 -0.97 -2.33 13.79
C ARG A 161 -0.84 -3.64 13.01
N THR A 162 -1.14 -3.59 11.73
CA THR A 162 -0.90 -4.64 10.74
C THR A 162 0.14 -4.19 9.72
N THR A 163 0.65 -5.09 8.91
CA THR A 163 1.61 -4.82 7.83
C THR A 163 1.28 -5.67 6.62
N HIS A 164 1.85 -5.35 5.45
CA HIS A 164 1.73 -6.18 4.24
C HIS A 164 2.23 -7.63 4.46
N TYR A 165 3.21 -7.83 5.33
CA TYR A 165 3.68 -9.18 5.69
C TYR A 165 2.58 -10.09 6.24
N ASP A 166 1.51 -9.50 6.78
CA ASP A 166 0.40 -10.21 7.42
C ASP A 166 -0.62 -10.76 6.41
N MET A 167 -0.60 -10.26 5.17
CA MET A 167 -1.50 -10.71 4.11
C MET A 167 -1.32 -12.19 3.79
N VAL A 168 -0.09 -12.60 3.52
CA VAL A 168 0.24 -13.98 3.12
C VAL A 168 -0.14 -14.99 4.21
N PRO A 169 0.30 -14.86 5.48
CA PRO A 169 -0.11 -15.82 6.51
C PRO A 169 -1.62 -15.85 6.75
N THR A 170 -2.31 -14.71 6.64
CA THR A 170 -3.77 -14.68 6.78
C THR A 170 -4.45 -15.45 5.66
N LEU A 171 -4.10 -15.18 4.39
CA LEU A 171 -4.64 -15.92 3.25
C LEU A 171 -4.34 -17.42 3.33
N MET A 172 -3.09 -17.77 3.61
CA MET A 172 -2.65 -19.17 3.65
C MET A 172 -3.33 -19.97 4.77
N LYS A 173 -3.43 -19.42 5.97
CA LYS A 173 -3.97 -20.13 7.13
C LYS A 173 -5.49 -20.15 7.17
N GLU A 174 -6.12 -18.99 6.97
CA GLU A 174 -7.56 -18.84 7.20
C GLU A 174 -8.40 -19.26 5.99
N TYR A 175 -7.84 -19.16 4.78
CA TYR A 175 -8.63 -19.41 3.56
C TYR A 175 -8.09 -20.54 2.69
N LEU A 176 -6.79 -20.80 2.67
CA LEU A 176 -6.20 -21.85 1.85
C LEU A 176 -5.82 -23.12 2.64
N GLY A 177 -6.06 -23.14 3.96
CA GLY A 177 -5.90 -24.31 4.80
C GLY A 177 -4.45 -24.80 4.98
N VAL A 178 -3.46 -23.95 4.73
CA VAL A 178 -2.03 -24.27 4.90
C VAL A 178 -1.72 -24.55 6.36
N LYS A 179 -1.06 -25.67 6.65
CA LYS A 179 -0.73 -26.12 8.01
C LYS A 179 0.68 -25.75 8.47
N ASN A 180 1.58 -25.49 7.56
CA ASN A 180 2.96 -25.09 7.87
C ASN A 180 3.01 -23.92 8.88
N PRO A 181 3.99 -23.85 9.77
CA PRO A 181 4.24 -22.64 10.55
C PRO A 181 4.35 -21.40 9.66
N THR A 182 3.80 -20.27 10.10
CA THR A 182 3.90 -19.02 9.33
C THR A 182 5.35 -18.61 9.11
N ASP A 183 6.21 -18.93 10.04
CA ASP A 183 7.64 -18.65 10.02
C ASP A 183 8.38 -19.33 8.86
N ASP A 184 7.82 -20.36 8.23
CA ASP A 184 8.45 -21.03 7.07
C ASP A 184 8.40 -20.16 5.81
N TYR A 185 7.44 -19.20 5.71
CA TYR A 185 7.18 -18.48 4.46
C TYR A 185 6.87 -16.98 4.61
N SER A 186 6.74 -16.46 5.82
CA SER A 186 6.45 -15.03 6.04
C SER A 186 7.10 -14.49 7.31
N MET A 187 7.41 -13.20 7.31
CA MET A 187 7.75 -12.43 8.53
C MET A 187 6.50 -11.89 9.24
N GLY A 188 5.34 -12.07 8.64
CA GLY A 188 4.06 -11.62 9.17
C GLY A 188 3.43 -12.58 10.15
N ARG A 189 2.27 -12.20 10.60
CA ARG A 189 1.38 -12.98 11.46
C ARG A 189 -0.06 -12.82 10.97
N LEU A 190 -1.01 -13.55 11.54
CA LEU A 190 -2.41 -13.36 11.15
C LEU A 190 -2.86 -11.92 11.43
N MET A 191 -3.63 -11.33 10.53
CA MET A 191 -4.24 -10.00 10.74
C MET A 191 -5.19 -9.98 11.93
N THR A 192 -5.73 -11.14 12.31
CA THR A 192 -6.58 -11.33 13.49
C THR A 192 -5.81 -11.36 14.81
N ASP A 193 -4.48 -11.49 14.77
CA ASP A 193 -3.62 -11.50 15.97
C ASP A 193 -3.47 -10.09 16.55
N LYS A 194 -4.14 -9.83 17.67
CA LYS A 194 -4.14 -8.56 18.39
C LYS A 194 -2.95 -8.34 19.32
N THR A 195 -2.01 -9.28 19.39
CA THR A 195 -0.79 -9.13 20.21
C THR A 195 -0.07 -7.84 19.77
N PRO A 196 0.37 -6.98 20.71
CA PRO A 196 1.08 -5.75 20.35
C PRO A 196 2.30 -6.03 19.47
N ARG A 197 2.41 -5.29 18.36
CA ARG A 197 3.57 -5.38 17.47
C ARG A 197 4.67 -4.47 18.03
N LEU A 198 5.72 -5.06 18.57
CA LEU A 198 6.82 -4.32 19.19
C LEU A 198 7.76 -3.67 18.18
N TRP A 199 7.80 -4.20 16.96
CA TRP A 199 8.60 -3.66 15.87
C TRP A 199 8.08 -4.19 14.52
N HIS A 200 8.43 -3.51 13.44
CA HIS A 200 8.32 -4.01 12.06
C HIS A 200 9.38 -3.32 11.20
N VAL A 201 9.64 -3.90 10.04
CA VAL A 201 10.59 -3.37 9.06
C VAL A 201 9.82 -2.76 7.91
N VAL A 202 10.28 -1.64 7.44
CA VAL A 202 9.84 -0.98 6.20
C VAL A 202 11.04 -0.67 5.34
N GLY A 203 10.88 -0.65 4.03
CA GLY A 203 11.97 -0.41 3.10
C GLY A 203 11.58 0.52 1.97
N SER A 204 12.57 1.23 1.45
CA SER A 204 12.46 2.08 0.28
C SER A 204 13.80 2.08 -0.44
N ASN A 205 13.83 1.76 -1.74
CA ASN A 205 15.03 1.75 -2.56
C ASN A 205 16.27 1.15 -1.84
N LEU A 206 17.18 2.01 -1.34
CA LEU A 206 18.43 1.62 -0.69
C LEU A 206 18.39 1.73 0.85
N ASN A 207 17.34 2.35 1.39
CA ASN A 207 17.17 2.56 2.82
C ASN A 207 16.12 1.62 3.39
N TYR A 208 16.25 1.30 4.66
CA TYR A 208 15.20 0.64 5.41
C TYR A 208 15.16 1.15 6.85
N ALA A 209 14.00 1.02 7.48
CA ALA A 209 13.83 1.42 8.85
C ALA A 209 13.20 0.32 9.70
N PHE A 210 13.57 0.31 10.97
CA PHE A 210 12.89 -0.43 12.02
C PHE A 210 11.97 0.54 12.76
N ILE A 211 10.69 0.28 12.71
CA ILE A 211 9.70 1.01 13.49
C ILE A 211 9.56 0.27 14.82
N ILE A 212 10.01 0.86 15.91
CA ILE A 212 10.05 0.23 17.23
C ILE A 212 9.07 0.92 18.19
N GLY A 213 8.32 0.10 18.92
CA GLY A 213 7.29 0.60 19.81
C GLY A 213 6.19 1.32 19.07
N LYS A 214 5.76 2.47 19.59
CA LYS A 214 4.73 3.27 18.93
C LYS A 214 5.27 3.99 17.71
N ASP A 215 6.42 4.66 17.81
CA ASP A 215 6.74 5.73 16.87
C ASP A 215 8.24 6.01 16.73
N SER A 216 9.13 5.18 17.24
CA SER A 216 10.57 5.36 17.01
C SER A 216 10.95 4.77 15.66
N ILE A 217 11.47 5.60 14.78
CA ILE A 217 11.90 5.24 13.43
C ILE A 217 13.43 5.18 13.43
N LEU A 218 13.98 3.97 13.33
CA LEU A 218 15.41 3.73 13.24
C LEU A 218 15.75 3.46 11.78
N GLU A 219 16.17 4.49 11.08
CA GLU A 219 16.53 4.41 9.67
C GLU A 219 17.97 3.98 9.51
N LYS A 220 18.19 2.90 8.73
CA LYS A 220 19.52 2.52 8.26
C LYS A 220 19.69 3.02 6.84
N THR A 221 20.64 3.94 6.67
CA THR A 221 20.95 4.52 5.37
C THR A 221 21.81 3.56 4.53
N ALA A 222 21.87 3.81 3.21
CA ALA A 222 22.74 3.08 2.29
C ALA A 222 24.22 3.18 2.68
N GLN A 223 24.64 4.30 3.32
CA GLN A 223 26.00 4.52 3.81
C GLN A 223 26.30 3.77 5.11
N GLY A 224 25.29 3.12 5.70
CA GLY A 224 25.45 2.31 6.91
C GLY A 224 25.26 3.06 8.22
N SER A 225 24.92 4.36 8.20
CA SER A 225 24.53 5.09 9.41
C SER A 225 23.19 4.58 9.94
N LEU A 226 22.96 4.77 11.24
CA LEU A 226 21.71 4.51 11.92
C LEU A 226 21.20 5.82 12.51
N ASP A 227 20.21 6.41 11.88
CA ASP A 227 19.59 7.66 12.32
C ASP A 227 18.26 7.36 13.02
N VAL A 228 17.94 8.13 14.04
CA VAL A 228 16.72 7.91 14.83
C VAL A 228 15.83 9.12 14.79
N TYR A 229 14.56 8.87 14.50
CA TYR A 229 13.52 9.90 14.41
C TYR A 229 12.30 9.53 15.27
N ASP A 230 11.56 10.55 15.69
CA ASP A 230 10.21 10.36 16.21
C ASP A 230 9.17 10.21 15.06
N ALA A 231 7.89 10.02 15.42
CA ALA A 231 6.81 9.88 14.45
C ALA A 231 6.61 11.08 13.51
N LYS A 232 7.13 12.25 13.87
CA LYS A 232 7.08 13.50 13.07
C LYS A 232 8.37 13.77 12.31
N MET A 233 9.24 12.77 12.22
CA MET A 233 10.56 12.89 11.60
C MET A 233 11.48 13.91 12.26
N ASN A 234 11.31 14.21 13.57
CA ASN A 234 12.30 14.95 14.32
C ASN A 234 13.45 14.04 14.72
N PRO A 235 14.71 14.45 14.53
CA PRO A 235 15.86 13.69 15.01
C PRO A 235 15.83 13.51 16.53
N VAL A 236 16.02 12.28 16.98
CA VAL A 236 16.09 11.95 18.41
C VAL A 236 17.55 11.79 18.82
N LYS A 237 18.03 12.71 19.67
CA LYS A 237 19.38 12.64 20.25
C LYS A 237 19.40 11.66 21.44
N ASN A 238 20.55 11.01 21.65
CA ASN A 238 20.78 10.12 22.80
C ASN A 238 19.74 8.97 22.93
N TYR A 239 19.28 8.43 21.79
CA TYR A 239 18.35 7.32 21.77
C TYR A 239 18.99 6.06 22.34
N VAL A 240 18.33 5.43 23.29
CA VAL A 240 18.75 4.14 23.85
C VAL A 240 18.13 3.03 23.02
N LEU A 241 18.95 2.37 22.21
CA LEU A 241 18.50 1.29 21.34
C LEU A 241 17.96 0.11 22.19
N PRO A 242 16.71 -0.32 21.99
CA PRO A 242 16.17 -1.51 22.63
C PRO A 242 16.80 -2.78 22.01
N ALA A 243 18.01 -3.10 22.43
CA ALA A 243 18.89 -4.10 21.81
C ALA A 243 18.20 -5.45 21.56
N LYS A 244 17.37 -5.93 22.50
CA LYS A 244 16.65 -7.20 22.34
C LYS A 244 15.62 -7.17 21.19
N GLN A 245 14.88 -6.07 21.02
CA GLN A 245 13.92 -5.91 19.94
C GLN A 245 14.64 -5.76 18.60
N PHE A 246 15.71 -4.98 18.59
CA PHE A 246 16.53 -4.78 17.40
C PHE A 246 17.19 -6.08 16.93
N ASP A 247 17.80 -6.86 17.83
CA ASP A 247 18.38 -8.17 17.51
C ASP A 247 17.33 -9.14 16.92
N LYS A 248 16.12 -9.19 17.52
CA LYS A 248 15.02 -9.99 16.97
C LYS A 248 14.62 -9.54 15.56
N ALA A 249 14.52 -8.22 15.33
CA ALA A 249 14.19 -7.66 14.03
C ALA A 249 15.25 -8.02 12.98
N MET A 250 16.54 -7.88 13.32
CA MET A 250 17.66 -8.25 12.44
C MET A 250 17.67 -9.74 12.11
N LYS A 251 17.48 -10.60 13.11
CA LYS A 251 17.39 -12.05 12.90
C LYS A 251 16.24 -12.42 11.96
N GLN A 252 15.11 -11.78 12.12
CA GLN A 252 13.95 -12.05 11.28
C GLN A 252 14.12 -11.49 9.85
N LEU A 253 14.70 -10.31 9.68
CA LEU A 253 15.02 -9.75 8.37
C LEU A 253 15.95 -10.67 7.59
N ASN A 254 16.99 -11.19 8.25
CA ASN A 254 18.00 -12.02 7.63
C ASN A 254 17.62 -13.50 7.50
N ARG A 255 16.48 -13.92 8.01
CA ARG A 255 16.08 -15.33 8.10
C ARG A 255 16.01 -16.05 6.76
N PHE A 256 15.62 -15.36 5.71
CA PHE A 256 15.49 -15.92 4.37
C PHE A 256 16.74 -15.71 3.48
N PHE A 257 17.73 -14.98 3.98
CA PHE A 257 19.02 -14.85 3.30
C PHE A 257 19.96 -15.95 3.80
N LYS A 258 20.34 -16.83 2.87
CA LYS A 258 21.32 -17.91 3.11
C LYS A 258 22.67 -17.53 2.52
#